data_a1e5b96e000be8f37ac9c1d53540b1e4
#
_entry.id   a1e5b96e000be8f37ac9c1d53540b1e4
#
_cell.length_a   1.000
_cell.length_b   1.000
_cell.length_c   1.000
_cell.angle_alpha   90.00
_cell.angle_beta   90.00
_cell.angle_gamma   90.00
#
_symmetry.space_group_name_H-M   'P 1'
#
loop_
_entity.id
_entity.type
_entity.pdbx_description
1 polymer ?
#
loop_
_entity_poly.entity_id
_entity_poly.type
_entity_poly.pdbx_seq_one_letter_code
_entity_poly.pdbx_strand_id
1 'polypeptide(L)'
;MGNHDMKVYGRSFEGSVAAFEAVYGPSYYSFNVGEVHYVVLNDNFFIGRDYFYIGYLEERQLRWLEGDLSYVPPGSTVVVCFHIPSTCSERDRKQFEYGKAGLTMTNHRGLHAILKPYRAHILSGHTHTTYNQPVTDSLYEHVIPALSGAWWQGELCTDGTPRGYGVFTVDGGEVAWYYRSTGRPADYQMTLYDGLDYPQFEGYVVADIWASDPAWRVELFADGHSAGIMERFEAYD
;
A
#
# COMPACT_ATOMS: atom_id res chain seq x y z
N MET A 1 5.00 -9.71 7.62
CA MET A 1 5.48 -9.26 8.95
C MET A 1 5.47 -7.75 8.97
N GLY A 2 4.89 -7.13 10.02
CA GLY A 2 4.87 -5.67 10.22
C GLY A 2 5.85 -5.25 11.33
N ASN A 3 6.05 -3.95 11.48
CA ASN A 3 6.97 -3.39 12.48
C ASN A 3 6.58 -3.72 13.94
N HIS A 4 5.28 -3.94 14.21
CA HIS A 4 4.80 -4.34 15.54
C HIS A 4 4.95 -5.85 15.84
N ASP A 5 5.32 -6.67 14.85
CA ASP A 5 5.60 -8.10 15.03
C ASP A 5 7.05 -8.35 15.48
N MET A 6 7.88 -7.31 15.45
CA MET A 6 9.28 -7.40 15.85
C MET A 6 9.41 -7.47 17.39
N LYS A 7 10.38 -8.27 17.86
CA LYS A 7 10.74 -8.28 19.27
C LYS A 7 11.52 -7.02 19.63
N VAL A 8 10.88 -6.10 20.36
CA VAL A 8 11.41 -4.77 20.73
C VAL A 8 12.76 -4.82 21.45
N TYR A 9 13.01 -5.85 22.25
CA TYR A 9 14.26 -6.03 22.99
C TYR A 9 15.24 -6.98 22.29
N GLY A 10 15.08 -7.19 20.97
CA GLY A 10 16.06 -7.90 20.17
C GLY A 10 17.42 -7.18 20.20
N ARG A 11 18.51 -7.95 20.15
CA ARG A 11 19.87 -7.40 20.10
C ARG A 11 20.39 -7.29 18.66
N SER A 12 19.71 -7.95 17.73
CA SER A 12 20.03 -7.97 16.31
C SER A 12 18.75 -8.06 15.49
N PHE A 13 18.87 -7.86 14.20
CA PHE A 13 17.74 -8.03 13.27
C PHE A 13 17.19 -9.46 13.34
N GLU A 14 18.03 -10.48 13.29
CA GLU A 14 17.64 -11.90 13.40
C GLU A 14 16.90 -12.17 14.72
N GLY A 15 17.41 -11.63 15.83
CA GLY A 15 16.75 -11.74 17.13
C GLY A 15 15.40 -11.03 17.19
N SER A 16 15.19 -9.98 16.39
CA SER A 16 13.92 -9.24 16.34
C SER A 16 12.82 -10.00 15.59
N VAL A 17 13.16 -10.77 14.57
CA VAL A 17 12.21 -11.55 13.74
C VAL A 17 11.95 -12.95 14.27
N ALA A 18 12.80 -13.48 15.12
CA ALA A 18 12.76 -14.88 15.59
C ALA A 18 11.42 -15.29 16.22
N ALA A 19 10.73 -14.37 16.93
CA ALA A 19 9.44 -14.66 17.53
C ALA A 19 8.33 -14.83 16.47
N PHE A 20 8.35 -14.02 15.42
CA PHE A 20 7.45 -14.15 14.28
C PHE A 20 7.71 -15.46 13.55
N GLU A 21 8.95 -15.75 13.21
CA GLU A 21 9.33 -16.95 12.47
C GLU A 21 9.03 -18.26 13.20
N ALA A 22 9.10 -18.24 14.53
CA ALA A 22 8.74 -19.40 15.35
C ALA A 22 7.24 -19.76 15.29
N VAL A 23 6.37 -18.79 14.96
CA VAL A 23 4.91 -18.99 14.90
C VAL A 23 4.42 -19.15 13.47
N TYR A 24 4.91 -18.32 12.56
CA TYR A 24 4.36 -18.16 11.20
C TYR A 24 5.28 -18.72 10.09
N GLY A 25 6.50 -19.15 10.44
CA GLY A 25 7.48 -19.59 9.45
C GLY A 25 8.33 -18.44 8.90
N PRO A 26 9.01 -18.64 7.75
CA PRO A 26 9.97 -17.68 7.24
C PRO A 26 9.35 -16.29 7.03
N SER A 27 10.13 -15.24 7.32
CA SER A 27 9.70 -13.85 7.17
C SER A 27 9.72 -13.37 5.72
N TYR A 28 10.32 -14.12 4.79
CA TYR A 28 10.21 -13.91 3.36
C TYR A 28 10.18 -15.25 2.61
N TYR A 29 9.36 -15.31 1.57
CA TYR A 29 9.13 -16.55 0.77
C TYR A 29 8.37 -16.20 -0.52
N SER A 30 8.24 -17.18 -1.41
CA SER A 30 7.42 -17.07 -2.62
C SER A 30 6.57 -18.33 -2.86
N PHE A 31 5.54 -18.16 -3.67
CA PHE A 31 4.68 -19.26 -4.13
C PHE A 31 3.94 -18.85 -5.40
N ASN A 32 3.39 -19.84 -6.11
CA ASN A 32 2.57 -19.59 -7.29
C ASN A 32 1.10 -19.93 -7.02
N VAL A 33 0.21 -19.10 -7.54
CA VAL A 33 -1.23 -19.41 -7.64
C VAL A 33 -1.68 -19.10 -9.07
N GLY A 34 -2.11 -20.12 -9.79
CA GLY A 34 -2.39 -19.98 -11.22
C GLY A 34 -1.15 -19.55 -11.98
N GLU A 35 -1.30 -18.50 -12.77
CA GLU A 35 -0.23 -17.92 -13.60
C GLU A 35 0.56 -16.80 -12.89
N VAL A 36 0.22 -16.50 -11.64
CA VAL A 36 0.83 -15.40 -10.90
C VAL A 36 1.83 -15.90 -9.89
N HIS A 37 2.98 -15.25 -9.86
CA HIS A 37 4.03 -15.47 -8.87
C HIS A 37 3.88 -14.49 -7.72
N TYR A 38 3.74 -14.98 -6.49
CA TYR A 38 3.59 -14.21 -5.27
C TYR A 38 4.88 -14.24 -4.47
N VAL A 39 5.30 -13.08 -4.02
CA VAL A 39 6.50 -12.88 -3.19
C VAL A 39 6.10 -12.16 -1.91
N VAL A 40 6.55 -12.66 -0.78
CA VAL A 40 6.45 -11.98 0.51
C VAL A 40 7.85 -11.60 0.97
N LEU A 41 8.05 -10.35 1.34
CA LEU A 41 9.34 -9.82 1.82
C LEU A 41 9.20 -9.22 3.22
N ASN A 42 10.30 -9.14 3.92
CA ASN A 42 10.39 -8.44 5.20
C ASN A 42 11.28 -7.21 5.05
N ASP A 43 10.66 -6.05 4.98
CA ASP A 43 11.30 -4.75 4.85
C ASP A 43 11.38 -3.97 6.17
N ASN A 44 10.97 -4.58 7.29
CA ASN A 44 11.09 -3.99 8.62
C ASN A 44 12.48 -4.28 9.17
N PHE A 45 13.44 -3.42 8.88
CA PHE A 45 14.82 -3.60 9.33
C PHE A 45 15.04 -2.97 10.71
N PHE A 46 15.20 -3.82 11.73
CA PHE A 46 15.44 -3.39 13.10
C PHE A 46 16.87 -2.89 13.29
N ILE A 47 17.02 -1.67 13.79
CA ILE A 47 18.32 -1.01 14.00
C ILE A 47 18.63 -0.71 15.47
N GLY A 48 17.70 -0.97 16.39
CA GLY A 48 17.93 -0.74 17.81
C GLY A 48 16.69 -1.03 18.65
N ARG A 49 16.77 -0.76 19.95
CA ARG A 49 15.64 -0.87 20.87
C ARG A 49 14.63 0.26 20.66
N ASP A 50 13.53 0.20 21.36
CA ASP A 50 12.50 1.25 21.43
C ASP A 50 11.82 1.51 20.10
N TYR A 51 11.49 0.44 19.34
CA TYR A 51 10.82 0.47 18.03
C TYR A 51 11.63 1.14 16.91
N PHE A 52 12.94 1.23 17.09
CA PHE A 52 13.77 1.87 16.08
C PHE A 52 14.00 0.91 14.90
N TYR A 53 13.33 1.19 13.80
CA TYR A 53 13.42 0.45 12.54
C TYR A 53 13.43 1.43 11.36
N ILE A 54 13.83 0.93 10.21
CA ILE A 54 13.70 1.61 8.92
C ILE A 54 13.07 0.65 7.91
N GLY A 55 12.45 1.21 6.87
CA GLY A 55 12.06 0.46 5.67
C GLY A 55 13.31 0.14 4.86
N TYR A 56 13.74 -1.12 4.87
CA TYR A 56 14.96 -1.55 4.17
C TYR A 56 14.92 -3.05 3.89
N LEU A 57 15.20 -3.43 2.65
CA LEU A 57 15.41 -4.82 2.26
C LEU A 57 16.90 -5.17 2.35
N GLU A 58 17.24 -6.20 3.13
CA GLU A 58 18.61 -6.66 3.21
C GLU A 58 19.09 -7.21 1.88
N GLU A 59 20.39 -7.05 1.62
CA GLU A 59 21.04 -7.54 0.41
C GLU A 59 20.78 -9.05 0.16
N ARG A 60 20.72 -9.85 1.22
CA ARG A 60 20.40 -11.28 1.11
C ARG A 60 18.98 -11.53 0.57
N GLN A 61 17.99 -10.70 0.92
CA GLN A 61 16.64 -10.81 0.40
C GLN A 61 16.59 -10.37 -1.08
N LEU A 62 17.28 -9.30 -1.44
CA LEU A 62 17.35 -8.85 -2.85
C LEU A 62 18.00 -9.90 -3.74
N ARG A 63 19.13 -10.51 -3.32
CA ARG A 63 19.76 -11.61 -4.06
C ARG A 63 18.89 -12.85 -4.13
N TRP A 64 18.19 -13.19 -3.05
CA TRP A 64 17.24 -14.29 -3.05
C TRP A 64 16.10 -14.01 -4.05
N LEU A 65 15.55 -12.80 -4.06
CA LEU A 65 14.50 -12.38 -4.98
C LEU A 65 14.96 -12.45 -6.45
N GLU A 66 16.18 -11.99 -6.75
CA GLU A 66 16.77 -12.12 -8.09
C GLU A 66 16.87 -13.61 -8.51
N GLY A 67 17.32 -14.47 -7.59
CA GLY A 67 17.40 -15.91 -7.83
C GLY A 67 16.03 -16.56 -8.03
N ASP A 68 15.06 -16.20 -7.22
CA ASP A 68 13.68 -16.69 -7.29
C ASP A 68 13.01 -16.26 -8.61
N LEU A 69 13.07 -15.00 -8.93
CA LEU A 69 12.48 -14.44 -10.15
C LEU A 69 13.20 -14.91 -11.45
N SER A 70 14.42 -15.45 -11.36
CA SER A 70 15.09 -16.04 -12.52
C SER A 70 14.35 -17.25 -13.12
N TYR A 71 13.46 -17.86 -12.34
CA TYR A 71 12.58 -18.95 -12.78
C TYR A 71 11.24 -18.45 -13.33
N VAL A 72 10.96 -17.16 -13.24
CA VAL A 72 9.71 -16.54 -13.70
C VAL A 72 9.94 -15.88 -15.07
N PRO A 73 9.18 -16.24 -16.12
CA PRO A 73 9.35 -15.62 -17.42
C PRO A 73 9.14 -14.11 -17.39
N PRO A 74 9.98 -13.31 -18.07
CA PRO A 74 9.74 -11.88 -18.23
C PRO A 74 8.34 -11.58 -18.81
N GLY A 75 7.71 -10.51 -18.33
CA GLY A 75 6.34 -10.17 -18.70
C GLY A 75 5.26 -10.88 -17.89
N SER A 76 5.61 -11.87 -17.05
CA SER A 76 4.67 -12.50 -16.12
C SER A 76 4.19 -11.50 -15.06
N THR A 77 3.02 -11.78 -14.49
CA THR A 77 2.49 -11.01 -13.37
C THR A 77 3.13 -11.48 -12.06
N VAL A 78 3.67 -10.54 -11.32
CA VAL A 78 4.31 -10.75 -10.01
C VAL A 78 3.63 -9.87 -8.98
N VAL A 79 3.16 -10.46 -7.87
CA VAL A 79 2.59 -9.72 -6.74
C VAL A 79 3.56 -9.79 -5.58
N VAL A 80 4.04 -8.63 -5.12
CA VAL A 80 5.02 -8.52 -4.03
C VAL A 80 4.35 -7.90 -2.81
N CYS A 81 4.40 -8.59 -1.68
CA CYS A 81 3.80 -8.14 -0.43
C CYS A 81 4.90 -7.84 0.61
N PHE A 82 4.87 -6.66 1.17
CA PHE A 82 5.69 -6.26 2.32
C PHE A 82 4.97 -5.18 3.14
N HIS A 83 5.59 -4.64 4.17
CA HIS A 83 4.88 -3.78 5.11
C HIS A 83 5.03 -2.29 4.83
N ILE A 84 6.27 -1.79 4.73
CA ILE A 84 6.58 -0.35 4.59
C ILE A 84 6.61 0.02 3.11
N PRO A 85 5.81 0.98 2.63
CA PRO A 85 5.72 1.31 1.22
C PRO A 85 7.07 1.61 0.56
N SER A 86 7.23 1.19 -0.70
CA SER A 86 8.38 1.53 -1.53
C SER A 86 8.25 2.93 -2.15
N THR A 87 7.05 3.49 -2.15
CA THR A 87 6.74 4.86 -2.57
C THR A 87 6.21 5.66 -1.39
N CYS A 88 6.10 6.97 -1.54
CA CYS A 88 5.44 7.84 -0.57
C CYS A 88 4.34 8.64 -1.24
N SER A 89 3.36 9.08 -0.45
CA SER A 89 2.32 9.97 -0.92
C SER A 89 2.92 11.28 -1.47
N GLU A 90 2.19 11.98 -2.32
CA GLU A 90 2.65 13.27 -2.86
C GLU A 90 2.89 14.29 -1.75
N ARG A 91 2.08 14.29 -0.71
CA ARG A 91 2.24 15.12 0.49
C ARG A 91 3.58 14.87 1.19
N ASP A 92 3.91 13.59 1.42
CA ASP A 92 5.17 13.23 2.08
C ASP A 92 6.38 13.56 1.21
N ARG A 93 6.25 13.44 -0.12
CA ARG A 93 7.28 13.81 -1.08
C ARG A 93 7.57 15.31 -1.10
N LYS A 94 6.55 16.17 -0.94
CA LYS A 94 6.72 17.62 -0.80
C LYS A 94 7.47 18.00 0.48
N GLN A 95 7.37 17.17 1.52
CA GLN A 95 8.01 17.39 2.83
C GLN A 95 9.42 16.78 2.92
N PHE A 96 9.62 15.62 2.27
CA PHE A 96 10.87 14.86 2.30
C PHE A 96 11.11 14.28 0.91
N GLU A 97 12.22 14.64 0.28
CA GLU A 97 12.56 14.23 -1.10
C GLU A 97 12.43 12.71 -1.34
N TYR A 98 12.67 11.88 -0.30
CA TYR A 98 12.62 10.41 -0.37
C TYR A 98 11.72 9.80 0.70
N GLY A 99 10.87 10.58 1.36
CA GLY A 99 10.08 10.12 2.50
C GLY A 99 10.91 9.95 3.78
N LYS A 100 10.24 9.61 4.88
CA LYS A 100 10.90 9.27 6.15
C LYS A 100 11.34 7.81 6.12
N ALA A 101 12.56 7.52 6.56
CA ALA A 101 13.13 6.17 6.57
C ALA A 101 12.29 5.11 7.32
N GLY A 102 11.45 5.54 8.27
CA GLY A 102 10.51 4.65 8.97
C GLY A 102 9.13 4.54 8.28
N LEU A 103 8.83 5.37 7.29
CA LEU A 103 7.54 5.38 6.58
C LEU A 103 7.66 4.99 5.10
N THR A 104 8.86 4.98 4.56
CA THR A 104 9.12 4.61 3.17
C THR A 104 10.40 3.79 3.09
N MET A 105 10.41 2.77 2.24
CA MET A 105 11.57 1.92 2.01
C MET A 105 12.77 2.72 1.45
N THR A 106 13.89 2.69 2.14
CA THR A 106 15.07 3.52 1.80
C THR A 106 15.84 3.03 0.58
N ASN A 107 15.82 1.72 0.31
CA ASN A 107 16.51 1.11 -0.85
C ASN A 107 15.55 0.58 -1.93
N HIS A 108 14.36 1.18 -2.06
CA HIS A 108 13.32 0.80 -3.04
C HIS A 108 13.83 0.70 -4.48
N ARG A 109 14.83 1.50 -4.88
CA ARG A 109 15.38 1.48 -6.25
C ARG A 109 15.95 0.11 -6.64
N GLY A 110 16.57 -0.59 -5.68
CA GLY A 110 17.07 -1.95 -5.91
C GLY A 110 15.92 -2.92 -6.19
N LEU A 111 14.86 -2.87 -5.38
CA LEU A 111 13.66 -3.67 -5.59
C LEU A 111 12.99 -3.36 -6.95
N HIS A 112 12.80 -2.07 -7.26
CA HIS A 112 12.16 -1.67 -8.52
C HIS A 112 12.97 -2.11 -9.75
N ALA A 113 14.31 -2.10 -9.66
CA ALA A 113 15.17 -2.58 -10.75
C ALA A 113 15.01 -4.09 -11.00
N ILE A 114 14.90 -4.89 -9.94
CA ILE A 114 14.67 -6.33 -10.02
C ILE A 114 13.28 -6.63 -10.63
N LEU A 115 12.26 -5.84 -10.28
CA LEU A 115 10.88 -6.04 -10.75
C LEU A 115 10.63 -5.52 -12.18
N LYS A 116 11.52 -4.70 -12.74
CA LYS A 116 11.35 -4.06 -14.06
C LYS A 116 10.97 -5.02 -15.21
N PRO A 117 11.46 -6.27 -15.29
CA PRO A 117 11.10 -7.20 -16.37
C PRO A 117 9.67 -7.73 -16.30
N TYR A 118 8.94 -7.50 -15.22
CA TYR A 118 7.64 -8.12 -14.90
C TYR A 118 6.51 -7.09 -14.89
N ARG A 119 5.27 -7.58 -15.00
CA ARG A 119 4.08 -6.81 -14.64
C ARG A 119 3.90 -6.95 -13.13
N ALA A 120 4.42 -6.00 -12.38
CA ALA A 120 4.53 -6.14 -10.94
C ALA A 120 3.51 -5.27 -10.19
N HIS A 121 2.86 -5.86 -9.18
CA HIS A 121 2.01 -5.20 -8.21
C HIS A 121 2.62 -5.34 -6.83
N ILE A 122 2.89 -4.22 -6.17
CA ILE A 122 3.32 -4.17 -4.78
C ILE A 122 2.10 -3.91 -3.90
N LEU A 123 1.93 -4.73 -2.86
CA LEU A 123 0.93 -4.55 -1.82
C LEU A 123 1.65 -4.20 -0.52
N SER A 124 1.41 -2.99 -0.02
CA SER A 124 2.03 -2.48 1.21
C SER A 124 1.00 -1.80 2.13
N GLY A 125 1.40 -1.36 3.31
CA GLY A 125 0.50 -0.76 4.30
C GLY A 125 1.20 0.25 5.18
N HIS A 126 1.26 0.02 6.49
CA HIS A 126 2.06 0.75 7.48
C HIS A 126 1.67 2.20 7.75
N THR A 127 1.42 3.01 6.74
CA THR A 127 1.15 4.45 6.87
C THR A 127 -0.26 4.77 7.38
N HIS A 128 -1.16 3.77 7.42
CA HIS A 128 -2.59 3.93 7.72
C HIS A 128 -3.28 4.95 6.80
N THR A 129 -2.82 5.00 5.56
CA THR A 129 -3.39 5.78 4.47
C THR A 129 -3.63 4.87 3.28
N THR A 130 -4.45 5.30 2.32
CA THR A 130 -4.65 4.56 1.08
C THR A 130 -4.25 5.40 -0.13
N TYR A 131 -3.43 4.83 -0.98
CA TYR A 131 -3.19 5.39 -2.30
C TYR A 131 -2.69 4.31 -3.26
N ASN A 132 -2.99 4.50 -4.52
CA ASN A 132 -2.47 3.68 -5.61
C ASN A 132 -1.52 4.53 -6.44
N GLN A 133 -0.36 3.98 -6.78
CA GLN A 133 0.66 4.73 -7.50
C GLN A 133 1.29 3.90 -8.63
N PRO A 134 1.17 4.34 -9.89
CA PRO A 134 2.01 3.83 -10.95
C PRO A 134 3.45 4.29 -10.70
N VAL A 135 4.35 3.34 -10.49
CA VAL A 135 5.79 3.59 -10.27
C VAL A 135 6.52 3.66 -11.60
N THR A 136 6.18 2.73 -12.49
CA THR A 136 6.60 2.69 -13.90
C THR A 136 5.43 2.15 -14.74
N ASP A 137 5.60 2.05 -16.05
CA ASP A 137 4.59 1.46 -16.94
C ASP A 137 4.24 0.00 -16.61
N SER A 138 5.12 -0.71 -15.90
CA SER A 138 4.95 -2.13 -15.55
C SER A 138 4.96 -2.43 -14.05
N LEU A 139 5.10 -1.40 -13.20
CA LEU A 139 5.15 -1.55 -11.74
C LEU A 139 4.13 -0.63 -11.09
N TYR A 140 3.25 -1.20 -10.31
CA TYR A 140 2.20 -0.50 -9.59
C TYR A 140 2.29 -0.79 -8.09
N GLU A 141 2.18 0.22 -7.23
CA GLU A 141 2.11 0.03 -5.78
C GLU A 141 0.73 0.42 -5.24
N HIS A 142 0.18 -0.45 -4.41
CA HIS A 142 -1.07 -0.29 -3.68
C HIS A 142 -0.75 -0.19 -2.19
N VAL A 143 -0.91 0.98 -1.62
CA VAL A 143 -0.80 1.19 -0.18
C VAL A 143 -2.19 1.06 0.43
N ILE A 144 -2.34 0.12 1.35
CA ILE A 144 -3.61 -0.32 1.91
C ILE A 144 -3.72 0.20 3.34
N PRO A 145 -4.83 0.82 3.73
CA PRO A 145 -5.01 1.37 5.06
C PRO A 145 -5.21 0.27 6.11
N ALA A 146 -5.32 0.67 7.37
CA ALA A 146 -5.40 -0.25 8.48
C ALA A 146 -6.84 -0.63 8.85
N LEU A 147 -7.06 -1.91 9.16
CA LEU A 147 -8.31 -2.39 9.80
C LEU A 147 -8.58 -1.72 11.15
N SER A 148 -7.53 -1.21 11.80
CA SER A 148 -7.61 -0.50 13.07
C SER A 148 -8.03 0.97 12.93
N GLY A 149 -8.15 1.48 11.69
CA GLY A 149 -8.30 2.91 11.46
C GLY A 149 -7.11 3.70 12.01
N ALA A 150 -7.37 4.89 12.56
CA ALA A 150 -6.37 5.68 13.26
C ALA A 150 -6.10 5.10 14.66
N TRP A 151 -5.31 4.02 14.73
CA TRP A 151 -4.82 3.42 15.98
C TRP A 151 -5.92 3.00 16.97
N TRP A 152 -7.00 2.41 16.49
CA TRP A 152 -8.16 2.00 17.29
C TRP A 152 -8.91 3.16 17.98
N GLN A 153 -8.67 4.40 17.55
CA GLN A 153 -9.29 5.59 18.14
C GLN A 153 -10.52 6.07 17.38
N GLY A 154 -10.78 5.52 16.21
CA GLY A 154 -11.92 5.90 15.37
C GLY A 154 -12.18 4.91 14.25
N GLU A 155 -13.19 5.22 13.45
CA GLU A 155 -13.56 4.41 12.28
C GLU A 155 -12.82 4.81 11.01
N LEU A 156 -12.09 5.93 11.03
CA LEU A 156 -11.33 6.47 9.91
C LEU A 156 -9.84 6.20 10.07
N CYS A 157 -9.15 6.10 8.97
CA CYS A 157 -7.70 6.16 8.87
C CYS A 157 -7.23 7.62 8.85
N THR A 158 -5.92 7.85 8.82
CA THR A 158 -5.35 9.20 8.94
C THR A 158 -5.57 10.09 7.71
N ASP A 159 -6.08 9.53 6.64
CA ASP A 159 -6.42 10.18 5.36
C ASP A 159 -7.94 10.28 5.12
N GLY A 160 -8.78 10.07 6.15
CA GLY A 160 -10.23 10.07 6.02
C GLY A 160 -10.83 8.75 5.50
N THR A 161 -10.02 7.85 4.93
CA THR A 161 -10.51 6.55 4.46
C THR A 161 -11.08 5.74 5.62
N PRO A 162 -12.30 5.18 5.53
CA PRO A 162 -12.83 4.30 6.56
C PRO A 162 -11.91 3.10 6.78
N ARG A 163 -11.78 2.63 8.02
CA ARG A 163 -11.03 1.40 8.31
C ARG A 163 -11.51 0.23 7.45
N GLY A 164 -10.58 -0.55 6.92
CA GLY A 164 -10.94 -1.61 5.98
C GLY A 164 -9.73 -2.32 5.38
N TYR A 165 -9.93 -2.90 4.21
CA TYR A 165 -8.92 -3.67 3.50
C TYR A 165 -9.13 -3.62 1.98
N GLY A 166 -8.07 -3.83 1.24
CA GLY A 166 -8.12 -4.01 -0.21
C GLY A 166 -8.53 -5.44 -0.57
N VAL A 167 -9.38 -5.57 -1.57
CA VAL A 167 -9.69 -6.85 -2.21
C VAL A 167 -9.07 -6.83 -3.60
N PHE A 168 -8.22 -7.81 -3.86
CA PHE A 168 -7.54 -7.98 -5.15
C PHE A 168 -8.06 -9.24 -5.82
N THR A 169 -8.53 -9.10 -7.04
CA THR A 169 -8.93 -10.23 -7.90
C THR A 169 -7.91 -10.39 -9.00
N VAL A 170 -7.57 -11.64 -9.27
CA VAL A 170 -6.57 -11.99 -10.29
C VAL A 170 -7.19 -12.98 -11.26
N ASP A 171 -7.19 -12.62 -12.54
CA ASP A 171 -7.72 -13.46 -13.62
C ASP A 171 -6.74 -13.44 -14.80
N GLY A 172 -6.18 -14.62 -15.15
CA GLY A 172 -5.22 -14.76 -16.24
C GLY A 172 -4.01 -13.81 -16.14
N GLY A 173 -3.62 -13.39 -14.93
CA GLY A 173 -2.52 -12.46 -14.71
C GLY A 173 -2.92 -10.96 -14.69
N GLU A 174 -4.18 -10.64 -14.98
CA GLU A 174 -4.71 -9.29 -14.78
C GLU A 174 -5.13 -9.10 -13.32
N VAL A 175 -4.78 -7.95 -12.74
CA VAL A 175 -5.07 -7.60 -11.34
C VAL A 175 -6.07 -6.46 -11.30
N ALA A 176 -7.19 -6.68 -10.63
CA ALA A 176 -8.17 -5.65 -10.34
C ALA A 176 -8.36 -5.54 -8.82
N TRP A 177 -8.77 -4.37 -8.37
CA TRP A 177 -8.93 -4.12 -6.93
C TRP A 177 -10.13 -3.24 -6.62
N TYR A 178 -10.62 -3.37 -5.41
CA TYR A 178 -11.59 -2.46 -4.81
C TYR A 178 -11.38 -2.41 -3.29
N TYR A 179 -11.91 -1.37 -2.67
CA TYR A 179 -11.85 -1.19 -1.23
C TYR A 179 -13.01 -1.87 -0.53
N ARG A 180 -12.77 -2.35 0.67
CA ARG A 180 -13.77 -2.97 1.52
C ARG A 180 -13.75 -2.34 2.91
N SER A 181 -14.64 -1.36 3.16
CA SER A 181 -14.81 -0.77 4.48
C SER A 181 -15.41 -1.78 5.45
N THR A 182 -14.84 -1.88 6.64
CA THR A 182 -15.30 -2.82 7.67
C THR A 182 -16.71 -2.48 8.12
N GLY A 183 -17.61 -3.47 8.08
CA GLY A 183 -19.00 -3.30 8.50
C GLY A 183 -19.88 -2.54 7.51
N ARG A 184 -19.39 -2.17 6.34
CA ARG A 184 -20.14 -1.48 5.28
C ARG A 184 -20.39 -2.42 4.09
N PRO A 185 -21.41 -2.18 3.25
CA PRO A 185 -21.65 -2.96 2.04
C PRO A 185 -20.54 -2.76 1.01
N ALA A 186 -20.48 -3.63 -0.03
CA ALA A 186 -19.39 -3.60 -1.01
C ALA A 186 -19.41 -2.38 -1.93
N ASP A 187 -20.55 -1.79 -2.15
CA ASP A 187 -20.79 -0.60 -2.97
C ASP A 187 -20.46 0.72 -2.23
N TYR A 188 -20.15 0.67 -0.93
CA TYR A 188 -19.65 1.83 -0.20
C TYR A 188 -18.17 2.07 -0.55
N GLN A 189 -17.96 2.84 -1.63
CA GLN A 189 -16.64 3.12 -2.22
C GLN A 189 -16.22 4.57 -2.08
N MET A 190 -17.12 5.45 -1.64
CA MET A 190 -16.85 6.87 -1.49
C MET A 190 -17.77 7.50 -0.45
N THR A 191 -17.42 8.70 0.01
CA THR A 191 -18.30 9.64 0.70
C THR A 191 -18.41 10.92 -0.12
N LEU A 192 -19.62 11.46 -0.20
CA LEU A 192 -19.87 12.76 -0.80
C LEU A 192 -20.04 13.80 0.31
N TYR A 193 -19.41 14.95 0.10
CA TYR A 193 -19.52 16.13 0.96
C TYR A 193 -20.03 17.31 0.14
N ASP A 194 -20.76 18.20 0.77
CA ASP A 194 -21.21 19.45 0.21
C ASP A 194 -21.04 20.62 1.20
N GLY A 195 -21.34 21.83 0.76
CA GLY A 195 -21.20 23.02 1.58
C GLY A 195 -22.27 23.17 2.67
N LEU A 196 -23.29 22.30 2.75
CA LEU A 196 -24.30 22.34 3.80
C LEU A 196 -23.74 21.82 5.12
N ASP A 197 -23.00 20.71 5.05
CA ASP A 197 -22.38 20.06 6.21
C ASP A 197 -20.96 20.60 6.46
N TYR A 198 -20.28 21.02 5.40
CA TYR A 198 -18.87 21.43 5.41
C TYR A 198 -18.68 22.80 4.73
N PRO A 199 -18.72 23.92 5.49
CA PRO A 199 -18.62 25.28 4.93
C PRO A 199 -17.38 25.53 4.04
N GLN A 200 -16.28 24.78 4.26
CA GLN A 200 -15.09 24.87 3.40
C GLN A 200 -15.34 24.37 1.96
N PHE A 201 -16.43 23.63 1.74
CA PHE A 201 -16.83 23.12 0.43
C PHE A 201 -18.04 23.87 -0.15
N GLU A 202 -18.36 25.10 0.36
CA GLU A 202 -19.47 25.88 -0.16
C GLU A 202 -19.36 26.09 -1.69
N GLY A 203 -20.42 25.70 -2.41
CA GLY A 203 -20.47 25.76 -3.86
C GLY A 203 -19.83 24.57 -4.60
N TYR A 204 -19.35 23.56 -3.88
CA TYR A 204 -18.76 22.36 -4.44
C TYR A 204 -19.48 21.08 -3.97
N VAL A 205 -19.41 20.06 -4.78
CA VAL A 205 -19.62 18.67 -4.37
C VAL A 205 -18.26 17.99 -4.37
N VAL A 206 -17.89 17.41 -3.25
CA VAL A 206 -16.58 16.75 -3.06
C VAL A 206 -16.82 15.26 -2.87
N ALA A 207 -16.07 14.42 -3.58
CA ALA A 207 -16.06 12.98 -3.42
C ALA A 207 -14.71 12.54 -2.85
N ASP A 208 -14.72 11.92 -1.67
CA ASP A 208 -13.59 11.17 -1.16
C ASP A 208 -13.77 9.69 -1.54
N ILE A 209 -12.88 9.19 -2.40
CA ILE A 209 -13.02 7.88 -3.07
C ILE A 209 -11.93 6.94 -2.57
N TRP A 210 -12.34 5.81 -1.95
CA TRP A 210 -11.44 4.83 -1.39
C TRP A 210 -10.65 4.11 -2.48
N ALA A 211 -9.34 3.91 -2.26
CA ALA A 211 -8.44 3.19 -3.17
C ALA A 211 -8.52 3.66 -4.63
N SER A 212 -8.72 4.96 -4.85
CA SER A 212 -8.80 5.55 -6.18
C SER A 212 -7.50 5.34 -6.97
N ASP A 213 -7.64 5.07 -8.28
CA ASP A 213 -6.52 5.06 -9.22
C ASP A 213 -6.29 6.47 -9.80
N PRO A 214 -5.04 6.94 -9.89
CA PRO A 214 -4.73 8.22 -10.55
C PRO A 214 -5.24 8.32 -12.00
N ALA A 215 -5.39 7.19 -12.70
CA ALA A 215 -5.91 7.13 -14.06
C ALA A 215 -7.44 7.17 -14.14
N TRP A 216 -8.16 7.06 -13.04
CA TRP A 216 -9.62 7.09 -13.05
C TRP A 216 -10.16 8.47 -13.41
N ARG A 217 -11.21 8.45 -14.19
CA ARG A 217 -12.02 9.61 -14.50
C ARG A 217 -13.29 9.56 -13.66
N VAL A 218 -13.48 10.58 -12.82
CA VAL A 218 -14.66 10.72 -11.98
C VAL A 218 -15.62 11.74 -12.60
N GLU A 219 -16.89 11.39 -12.72
CA GLU A 219 -17.92 12.24 -13.32
C GLU A 219 -19.10 12.38 -12.36
N LEU A 220 -19.54 13.62 -12.14
CA LEU A 220 -20.71 13.93 -11.32
C LEU A 220 -21.97 13.87 -12.17
N PHE A 221 -22.99 13.18 -11.68
CA PHE A 221 -24.34 13.19 -12.23
C PHE A 221 -25.31 13.78 -11.19
N ALA A 222 -26.14 14.73 -11.63
CA ALA A 222 -27.23 15.28 -10.84
C ALA A 222 -28.55 15.03 -11.60
N ASP A 223 -29.52 14.44 -10.95
CA ASP A 223 -30.84 14.11 -11.54
C ASP A 223 -30.74 13.34 -12.87
N GLY A 224 -29.75 12.47 -13.01
CA GLY A 224 -29.51 11.66 -14.21
C GLY A 224 -28.79 12.41 -15.35
N HIS A 225 -28.41 13.67 -15.16
CA HIS A 225 -27.66 14.48 -16.12
C HIS A 225 -26.22 14.68 -15.67
N SER A 226 -25.28 14.60 -16.62
CA SER A 226 -23.87 14.89 -16.31
C SER A 226 -23.70 16.35 -15.91
N ALA A 227 -23.12 16.57 -14.72
CA ALA A 227 -22.72 17.89 -14.24
C ALA A 227 -21.24 18.18 -14.55
N GLY A 228 -20.52 17.19 -15.09
CA GLY A 228 -19.14 17.35 -15.54
C GLY A 228 -18.14 16.42 -14.86
N ILE A 229 -16.88 16.54 -15.30
CA ILE A 229 -15.76 15.80 -14.72
C ILE A 229 -15.31 16.50 -13.45
N MET A 230 -15.12 15.71 -12.41
CA MET A 230 -14.59 16.19 -11.13
C MET A 230 -13.06 16.32 -11.20
N GLU A 231 -12.56 17.44 -10.67
CA GLU A 231 -11.13 17.69 -10.58
C GLU A 231 -10.59 17.18 -9.24
N ARG A 232 -9.38 16.60 -9.26
CA ARG A 232 -8.70 16.17 -8.05
C ARG A 232 -8.08 17.38 -7.34
N PHE A 233 -8.23 17.44 -6.01
CA PHE A 233 -7.60 18.45 -5.17
C PHE A 233 -7.21 17.85 -3.81
N GLU A 234 -6.39 18.58 -3.05
CA GLU A 234 -6.00 18.20 -1.68
C GLU A 234 -6.84 19.01 -0.69
N ALA A 235 -7.44 18.33 0.28
CA ALA A 235 -8.15 18.94 1.39
C ALA A 235 -7.74 18.29 2.71
N TYR A 236 -8.12 18.91 3.81
CA TYR A 236 -8.09 18.34 5.15
C TYR A 236 -9.53 17.95 5.53
N ASP A 237 -9.69 16.75 6.11
CA ASP A 237 -10.92 16.36 6.77
C ASP A 237 -11.10 17.07 8.10
#